data_f7ee33db6c66d15ecc6be221701b84a0
#
_entry.id   f7ee33db6c66d15ecc6be221701b84a0
#
_cell.length_a   1.000
_cell.length_b   1.000
_cell.length_c   1.000
_cell.angle_alpha   90.00
_cell.angle_beta   90.00
_cell.angle_gamma   90.00
#
_symmetry.space_group_name_H-M   'P 1'
#
loop_
_entity.id
_entity.type
_entity.pdbx_description
1 polymer ?
#
loop_
_entity_poly.entity_id
_entity_poly.type
_entity_poly.pdbx_seq_one_letter_code
_entity_poly.pdbx_strand_id
1 'polypeptide(L)'
;MPGNSRSTAGAVHDKKLAGLIEPVIVAAGMDLESVRVTLAGKRRKLSIIVDSDHGVSLDDTADVSREISAVLDASNALGESPYTLEVSSPGVDRPLTEPRHWRRARGRLVRVKVAGEGSMEGRVLAADADGVTLGIVSNGHAGGERRFPYADLGAGSVQVEFGKIPDAELDDFSDPELDDTVFDDDTDLGAGGDGH
;
A
#
# COMPACT_ATOMS: atom_id res chain seq x y z
N MET A 1 34.35 -1.16 8.20
CA MET A 1 32.97 -1.51 7.80
C MET A 1 32.44 -2.54 8.78
N PRO A 2 31.57 -2.21 9.77
CA PRO A 2 30.95 -3.22 10.61
C PRO A 2 29.78 -3.83 9.84
N GLY A 3 29.91 -5.12 9.51
CA GLY A 3 28.86 -5.92 8.90
C GLY A 3 27.65 -6.01 9.82
N ASN A 4 26.48 -5.71 9.27
CA ASN A 4 25.18 -5.83 9.90
C ASN A 4 24.82 -7.33 10.00
N SER A 5 25.35 -8.02 11.00
CA SER A 5 24.89 -9.35 11.39
C SER A 5 23.52 -9.20 12.07
N ARG A 6 22.46 -9.22 11.26
CA ARG A 6 21.11 -9.54 11.80
C ARG A 6 21.23 -10.88 12.50
N SER A 7 21.07 -10.88 13.82
CA SER A 7 21.18 -12.10 14.61
C SER A 7 20.23 -13.15 14.03
N THR A 8 20.74 -14.35 13.76
CA THR A 8 19.98 -15.51 13.28
C THR A 8 18.72 -15.77 14.16
N ALA A 9 18.80 -15.42 15.44
CA ALA A 9 17.69 -15.50 16.38
C ALA A 9 16.52 -14.55 16.02
N GLY A 10 16.80 -13.34 15.56
CA GLY A 10 15.77 -12.39 15.10
C GLY A 10 15.01 -12.91 13.88
N ALA A 11 15.73 -13.45 12.89
CA ALA A 11 15.12 -13.98 11.68
C ALA A 11 14.24 -15.22 11.93
N VAL A 12 14.59 -16.04 12.91
CA VAL A 12 13.78 -17.21 13.33
C VAL A 12 12.51 -16.76 14.06
N HIS A 13 12.62 -15.73 14.88
CA HIS A 13 11.49 -15.16 15.60
C HIS A 13 10.48 -14.50 14.63
N ASP A 14 10.97 -13.74 13.66
CA ASP A 14 10.14 -13.12 12.63
C ASP A 14 9.38 -14.16 11.79
N LYS A 15 10.02 -15.29 11.44
CA LYS A 15 9.37 -16.42 10.75
C LYS A 15 8.27 -17.09 11.58
N LYS A 16 8.49 -17.27 12.88
CA LYS A 16 7.48 -17.86 13.77
C LYS A 16 6.26 -16.94 13.88
N LEU A 17 6.48 -15.64 14.01
CA LEU A 17 5.41 -14.66 14.04
C LEU A 17 4.68 -14.61 12.70
N ALA A 18 5.40 -14.62 11.58
CA ALA A 18 4.79 -14.67 10.25
C ALA A 18 3.83 -15.85 10.11
N GLY A 19 4.28 -17.08 10.46
CA GLY A 19 3.43 -18.26 10.39
C GLY A 19 2.19 -18.23 11.29
N LEU A 20 2.23 -17.43 12.38
CA LEU A 20 1.10 -17.27 13.28
C LEU A 20 0.05 -16.29 12.73
N ILE A 21 0.49 -15.19 12.12
CA ILE A 21 -0.39 -14.12 11.67
C ILE A 21 -0.83 -14.24 10.20
N GLU A 22 -0.06 -14.94 9.37
CA GLU A 22 -0.34 -15.13 7.95
C GLU A 22 -1.75 -15.70 7.68
N PRO A 23 -2.24 -16.74 8.42
CA PRO A 23 -3.60 -17.25 8.24
C PRO A 23 -4.69 -16.17 8.43
N VAL A 24 -4.49 -15.25 9.37
CA VAL A 24 -5.42 -14.15 9.64
C VAL A 24 -5.44 -13.18 8.46
N ILE A 25 -4.27 -12.80 7.96
CA ILE A 25 -4.10 -11.88 6.85
C ILE A 25 -4.70 -12.46 5.57
N VAL A 26 -4.47 -13.76 5.31
CA VAL A 26 -5.04 -14.47 4.15
C VAL A 26 -6.56 -14.56 4.26
N ALA A 27 -7.11 -14.81 5.46
CA ALA A 27 -8.56 -14.85 5.68
C ALA A 27 -9.22 -13.48 5.42
N ALA A 28 -8.50 -12.38 5.65
CA ALA A 28 -8.91 -11.02 5.32
C ALA A 28 -8.73 -10.67 3.82
N GLY A 29 -8.32 -11.63 2.97
CA GLY A 29 -8.11 -11.40 1.54
C GLY A 29 -6.84 -10.63 1.20
N MET A 30 -5.86 -10.62 2.09
CA MET A 30 -4.59 -9.91 1.92
C MET A 30 -3.40 -10.86 1.89
N ASP A 31 -2.26 -10.35 1.45
CA ASP A 31 -0.96 -11.03 1.50
C ASP A 31 -0.07 -10.41 2.56
N LEU A 32 0.64 -11.26 3.30
CA LEU A 32 1.70 -10.83 4.20
C LEU A 32 2.98 -10.52 3.41
N GLU A 33 3.42 -9.28 3.44
CA GLU A 33 4.62 -8.83 2.75
C GLU A 33 5.86 -8.83 3.62
N SER A 34 5.72 -8.39 4.85
CA SER A 34 6.83 -8.46 5.82
C SER A 34 6.35 -8.42 7.25
N VAL A 35 7.10 -9.08 8.11
CA VAL A 35 7.00 -9.01 9.57
C VAL A 35 8.35 -8.59 10.10
N ARG A 36 8.38 -7.62 10.97
CA ARG A 36 9.61 -7.16 11.61
C ARG A 36 9.38 -6.77 13.06
N VAL A 37 10.18 -7.33 13.94
CA VAL A 37 10.24 -6.90 15.35
C VAL A 37 11.46 -6.03 15.54
N THR A 38 11.26 -4.86 16.09
CA THR A 38 12.34 -3.93 16.46
C THR A 38 12.20 -3.51 17.93
N LEU A 39 13.30 -3.10 18.53
CA LEU A 39 13.29 -2.55 19.89
C LEU A 39 13.25 -1.01 19.78
N ALA A 40 12.24 -0.40 20.36
CA ALA A 40 12.09 1.04 20.49
C ALA A 40 12.22 1.40 21.98
N GLY A 41 13.45 1.60 22.46
CA GLY A 41 13.76 1.71 23.87
C GLY A 41 13.47 0.42 24.63
N LYS A 42 12.57 0.49 25.62
CA LYS A 42 12.14 -0.70 26.41
C LYS A 42 10.91 -1.43 25.81
N ARG A 43 10.32 -0.91 24.73
CA ARG A 43 9.14 -1.49 24.09
C ARG A 43 9.54 -2.21 22.81
N ARG A 44 8.80 -3.26 22.49
CA ARG A 44 8.89 -3.91 21.18
C ARG A 44 7.93 -3.22 20.23
N LYS A 45 8.37 -3.03 18.98
CA LYS A 45 7.54 -2.59 17.88
C LYS A 45 7.46 -3.73 16.87
N LEU A 46 6.27 -4.22 16.64
CA LEU A 46 5.95 -5.18 15.60
C LEU A 46 5.38 -4.42 14.41
N SER A 47 6.12 -4.38 13.31
CA SER A 47 5.68 -3.77 12.06
C SER A 47 5.33 -4.86 11.07
N ILE A 48 4.12 -4.82 10.56
CA ILE A 48 3.55 -5.77 9.60
C ILE A 48 3.17 -4.98 8.37
N ILE A 49 3.62 -5.44 7.20
CA ILE A 49 3.22 -4.89 5.91
C ILE A 49 2.32 -5.90 5.24
N VAL A 50 1.11 -5.49 4.92
CA VAL A 50 0.09 -6.26 4.20
C VAL A 50 -0.24 -5.58 2.88
N ASP A 51 -0.59 -6.37 1.86
CA ASP A 51 -0.96 -5.86 0.55
C ASP A 51 -2.11 -6.67 -0.05
N SER A 52 -2.84 -6.13 -1.01
CA SER A 52 -3.87 -6.85 -1.75
C SER A 52 -3.95 -6.40 -3.21
N ASP A 53 -4.58 -7.20 -4.07
CA ASP A 53 -4.74 -6.87 -5.49
C ASP A 53 -5.67 -5.66 -5.71
N HIS A 54 -6.51 -5.33 -4.73
CA HIS A 54 -7.44 -4.19 -4.76
C HIS A 54 -6.96 -2.98 -3.95
N GLY A 55 -5.74 -3.05 -3.41
CA GLY A 55 -5.23 -2.09 -2.43
C GLY A 55 -5.70 -2.42 -1.01
N VAL A 56 -5.21 -1.68 -0.04
CA VAL A 56 -5.51 -1.84 1.39
C VAL A 56 -6.04 -0.52 1.92
N SER A 57 -7.30 -0.50 2.32
CA SER A 57 -7.93 0.68 2.92
C SER A 57 -7.52 0.85 4.39
N LEU A 58 -7.84 2.00 4.97
CA LEU A 58 -7.64 2.23 6.41
C LEU A 58 -8.54 1.32 7.26
N ASP A 59 -9.77 1.06 6.81
CA ASP A 59 -10.71 0.19 7.52
C ASP A 59 -10.22 -1.26 7.50
N ASP A 60 -9.77 -1.76 6.34
CA ASP A 60 -9.16 -3.10 6.23
C ASP A 60 -7.94 -3.24 7.15
N THR A 61 -7.09 -2.20 7.19
CA THR A 61 -5.92 -2.17 8.08
C THR A 61 -6.32 -2.22 9.55
N ALA A 62 -7.38 -1.50 9.93
CA ALA A 62 -7.88 -1.49 11.31
C ALA A 62 -8.48 -2.84 11.72
N ASP A 63 -9.24 -3.47 10.81
CA ASP A 63 -9.85 -4.76 11.06
C ASP A 63 -8.81 -5.87 11.23
N VAL A 64 -7.89 -5.99 10.27
CA VAL A 64 -6.82 -7.00 10.35
C VAL A 64 -5.88 -6.76 11.54
N SER A 65 -5.66 -5.50 11.93
CA SER A 65 -4.87 -5.18 13.14
C SER A 65 -5.51 -5.73 14.41
N ARG A 66 -6.84 -5.65 14.53
CA ARG A 66 -7.57 -6.19 15.69
C ARG A 66 -7.48 -7.71 15.76
N GLU A 67 -7.63 -8.38 14.62
CA GLU A 67 -7.54 -9.82 14.54
C GLU A 67 -6.12 -10.32 14.83
N ILE A 68 -5.10 -9.67 14.26
CA ILE A 68 -3.69 -9.98 14.55
C ILE A 68 -3.40 -9.80 16.05
N SER A 69 -3.86 -8.70 16.65
CA SER A 69 -3.66 -8.45 18.08
C SER A 69 -4.25 -9.58 18.94
N ALA A 70 -5.48 -10.01 18.62
CA ALA A 70 -6.14 -11.10 19.33
C ALA A 70 -5.35 -12.43 19.26
N VAL A 71 -4.82 -12.77 18.09
CA VAL A 71 -4.01 -13.99 17.88
C VAL A 71 -2.67 -13.90 18.62
N LEU A 72 -2.01 -12.73 18.58
CA LEU A 72 -0.75 -12.52 19.29
C LEU A 72 -0.91 -12.62 20.80
N ASP A 73 -1.98 -12.02 21.34
CA ASP A 73 -2.28 -12.05 22.77
C ASP A 73 -2.62 -13.47 23.23
N ALA A 74 -3.43 -14.21 22.47
CA ALA A 74 -3.78 -15.60 22.77
C ALA A 74 -2.58 -16.54 22.73
N SER A 75 -1.61 -16.29 21.84
CA SER A 75 -0.44 -17.17 21.66
C SER A 75 0.71 -16.88 22.62
N ASN A 76 0.70 -15.72 23.29
CA ASN A 76 1.84 -15.19 24.06
C ASN A 76 3.17 -15.19 23.27
N ALA A 77 3.09 -15.06 21.95
CA ALA A 77 4.25 -15.20 21.05
C ALA A 77 5.29 -14.09 21.26
N LEU A 78 4.88 -12.94 21.77
CA LEU A 78 5.75 -11.81 22.11
C LEU A 78 6.14 -11.77 23.58
N GLY A 79 5.67 -12.75 24.40
CA GLY A 79 5.86 -12.77 25.85
C GLY A 79 5.09 -11.65 26.56
N GLU A 80 5.33 -11.47 27.86
CA GLU A 80 4.60 -10.51 28.71
C GLU A 80 5.04 -9.03 28.51
N SER A 81 6.06 -8.79 27.71
CA SER A 81 6.55 -7.41 27.48
C SER A 81 5.58 -6.64 26.57
N PRO A 82 5.22 -5.39 26.92
CA PRO A 82 4.34 -4.60 26.09
C PRO A 82 4.96 -4.35 24.71
N TYR A 83 4.12 -4.42 23.68
CA TYR A 83 4.50 -4.15 22.30
C TYR A 83 3.59 -3.12 21.67
N THR A 84 4.06 -2.51 20.59
CA THR A 84 3.27 -1.65 19.70
C THR A 84 3.11 -2.40 18.40
N LEU A 85 1.86 -2.63 17.97
CA LEU A 85 1.53 -3.19 16.67
C LEU A 85 1.34 -2.05 15.66
N GLU A 86 2.04 -2.14 14.54
CA GLU A 86 1.81 -1.31 13.37
C GLU A 86 1.50 -2.21 12.18
N VAL A 87 0.33 -2.04 11.59
CA VAL A 87 -0.05 -2.65 10.31
C VAL A 87 -0.15 -1.56 9.28
N SER A 88 0.46 -1.76 8.13
CA SER A 88 0.45 -0.77 7.04
C SER A 88 0.51 -1.45 5.68
N SER A 89 0.08 -0.72 4.64
CA SER A 89 0.33 -1.13 3.26
C SER A 89 1.76 -0.79 2.83
N PRO A 90 2.28 -1.42 1.75
CA PRO A 90 3.57 -1.07 1.19
C PRO A 90 3.52 0.37 0.66
N GLY A 91 4.52 1.16 1.01
CA GLY A 91 4.70 2.48 0.42
C GLY A 91 5.06 2.40 -1.08
N VAL A 92 5.03 3.55 -1.75
CA VAL A 92 5.44 3.70 -3.17
C VAL A 92 6.89 3.29 -3.44
N ASP A 93 7.74 3.29 -2.43
CA ASP A 93 9.16 2.92 -2.52
C ASP A 93 9.40 1.41 -2.49
N ARG A 94 8.36 0.60 -2.42
CA ARG A 94 8.51 -0.85 -2.41
C ARG A 94 9.14 -1.36 -3.70
N PRO A 95 10.22 -2.16 -3.63
CA PRO A 95 10.79 -2.78 -4.81
C PRO A 95 9.85 -3.85 -5.40
N LEU A 96 9.65 -3.82 -6.71
CA LEU A 96 8.92 -4.83 -7.45
C LEU A 96 9.82 -6.03 -7.72
N THR A 97 9.70 -7.09 -6.93
CA THR A 97 10.56 -8.28 -6.98
C THR A 97 9.80 -9.55 -7.30
N GLU A 98 8.49 -9.59 -7.08
CA GLU A 98 7.64 -10.75 -7.29
C GLU A 98 6.57 -10.49 -8.34
N PRO A 99 6.07 -11.52 -9.05
CA PRO A 99 5.03 -11.36 -10.08
C PRO A 99 3.80 -10.56 -9.61
N ARG A 100 3.35 -10.78 -8.36
CA ARG A 100 2.23 -10.04 -7.77
C ARG A 100 2.51 -8.53 -7.65
N HIS A 101 3.76 -8.14 -7.36
CA HIS A 101 4.12 -6.72 -7.28
C HIS A 101 3.97 -6.02 -8.63
N TRP A 102 4.33 -6.71 -9.70
CA TRP A 102 4.20 -6.20 -11.06
C TRP A 102 2.74 -6.13 -11.50
N ARG A 103 1.91 -7.13 -11.16
CA ARG A 103 0.48 -7.09 -11.44
C ARG A 103 -0.19 -5.89 -10.77
N ARG A 104 0.12 -5.63 -9.51
CA ARG A 104 -0.38 -4.49 -8.73
C ARG A 104 0.13 -3.14 -9.22
N ALA A 105 1.29 -3.13 -9.86
CA ALA A 105 1.85 -1.93 -10.49
C ALA A 105 1.28 -1.63 -11.88
N ARG A 106 0.26 -2.36 -12.35
CA ARG A 106 -0.37 -2.11 -13.65
C ARG A 106 -0.83 -0.65 -13.77
N GLY A 107 -0.54 -0.03 -14.92
CA GLY A 107 -0.80 1.38 -15.20
C GLY A 107 0.24 2.35 -14.60
N ARG A 108 1.14 1.89 -13.74
CA ARG A 108 2.16 2.75 -13.11
C ARG A 108 3.44 2.83 -13.95
N LEU A 109 4.08 3.99 -13.91
CA LEU A 109 5.43 4.14 -14.45
C LEU A 109 6.42 3.48 -13.49
N VAL A 110 7.33 2.68 -14.03
CA VAL A 110 8.34 1.96 -13.26
C VAL A 110 9.73 2.17 -13.85
N ARG A 111 10.73 2.13 -13.00
CA ARG A 111 12.13 2.03 -13.40
C ARG A 111 12.66 0.67 -13.00
N VAL A 112 13.29 -0.03 -13.91
CA VAL A 112 13.82 -1.38 -13.70
C VAL A 112 15.16 -1.57 -14.41
N LYS A 113 16.03 -2.39 -13.85
CA LYS A 113 17.25 -2.84 -14.54
C LYS A 113 16.94 -4.08 -15.36
N VAL A 114 17.29 -4.03 -16.64
CA VAL A 114 17.14 -5.16 -17.57
C VAL A 114 18.53 -5.73 -17.84
N ALA A 115 18.66 -7.06 -17.79
CA ALA A 115 19.90 -7.76 -18.03
C ALA A 115 20.44 -7.43 -19.45
N GLY A 116 21.71 -7.01 -19.53
CA GLY A 116 22.35 -6.64 -20.81
C GLY A 116 21.95 -5.28 -21.39
N GLU A 117 20.92 -4.61 -20.88
CA GLU A 117 20.42 -3.34 -21.45
C GLU A 117 20.53 -2.14 -20.47
N GLY A 118 20.73 -2.41 -19.17
CA GLY A 118 20.86 -1.36 -18.18
C GLY A 118 19.53 -0.93 -17.55
N SER A 119 19.42 0.33 -17.12
CA SER A 119 18.21 0.87 -16.49
C SER A 119 17.23 1.37 -17.54
N MET A 120 15.96 0.98 -17.39
CA MET A 120 14.88 1.30 -18.32
C MET A 120 13.70 1.86 -17.55
N GLU A 121 12.96 2.76 -18.17
CA GLU A 121 11.67 3.25 -17.69
C GLU A 121 10.55 2.81 -18.62
N GLY A 122 9.42 2.42 -18.02
CA GLY A 122 8.25 2.01 -18.80
C GLY A 122 7.01 1.92 -17.93
N ARG A 123 5.86 2.02 -18.57
CA ARG A 123 4.56 1.82 -17.93
C ARG A 123 4.21 0.35 -17.94
N VAL A 124 3.81 -0.18 -16.80
CA VAL A 124 3.35 -1.58 -16.71
C VAL A 124 2.01 -1.71 -17.41
N LEU A 125 1.97 -2.42 -18.54
CA LEU A 125 0.75 -2.67 -19.32
C LEU A 125 0.08 -3.97 -18.90
N ALA A 126 0.87 -5.03 -18.73
CA ALA A 126 0.39 -6.34 -18.28
C ALA A 126 1.49 -7.06 -17.50
N ALA A 127 1.09 -7.93 -16.58
CA ALA A 127 1.99 -8.84 -15.88
C ALA A 127 1.25 -10.15 -15.58
N ASP A 128 1.96 -11.27 -15.75
CA ASP A 128 1.45 -12.62 -15.48
C ASP A 128 2.46 -13.43 -14.64
N ALA A 129 2.39 -14.76 -14.69
CA ALA A 129 3.30 -15.61 -13.91
C ALA A 129 4.75 -15.58 -14.43
N ASP A 130 4.94 -15.36 -15.74
CA ASP A 130 6.22 -15.55 -16.42
C ASP A 130 6.96 -14.25 -16.70
N GLY A 131 6.25 -13.10 -16.74
CA GLY A 131 6.89 -11.83 -17.07
C GLY A 131 5.96 -10.63 -17.05
N VAL A 132 6.51 -9.50 -17.46
CA VAL A 132 5.83 -8.21 -17.53
C VAL A 132 5.96 -7.60 -18.92
N THR A 133 4.89 -6.95 -19.37
CA THR A 133 4.90 -6.12 -20.58
C THR A 133 4.96 -4.66 -20.17
N LEU A 134 5.97 -3.97 -20.67
CA LEU A 134 6.19 -2.54 -20.43
C LEU A 134 5.99 -1.74 -21.71
N GLY A 135 5.21 -0.68 -21.63
CA GLY A 135 5.24 0.42 -22.59
C GLY A 135 6.46 1.27 -22.30
N ILE A 136 7.50 1.16 -23.13
CA ILE A 136 8.78 1.80 -22.89
C ILE A 136 8.64 3.31 -22.98
N VAL A 137 9.27 4.03 -22.06
CA VAL A 137 9.35 5.49 -22.07
C VAL A 137 10.81 5.89 -22.21
N SER A 138 11.12 6.60 -23.29
CA SER A 138 12.46 7.14 -23.53
C SER A 138 12.38 8.64 -23.78
N ASN A 139 13.08 9.41 -22.94
CA ASN A 139 13.05 10.89 -23.00
C ASN A 139 11.63 11.48 -23.01
N GLY A 140 10.71 10.88 -22.26
CA GLY A 140 9.31 11.31 -22.19
C GLY A 140 8.43 10.90 -23.39
N HIS A 141 8.96 10.13 -24.34
CA HIS A 141 8.22 9.64 -25.50
C HIS A 141 7.96 8.14 -25.40
N ALA A 142 6.80 7.69 -25.94
CA ALA A 142 6.48 6.27 -26.02
C ALA A 142 7.41 5.56 -27.01
N GLY A 143 8.12 4.53 -26.54
CA GLY A 143 9.10 3.76 -27.30
C GLY A 143 8.62 2.37 -27.75
N GLY A 144 7.30 2.15 -27.74
CA GLY A 144 6.69 0.86 -28.06
C GLY A 144 6.56 -0.08 -26.85
N GLU A 145 5.94 -1.23 -27.10
CA GLU A 145 5.70 -2.23 -26.07
C GLU A 145 6.75 -3.34 -26.12
N ARG A 146 7.23 -3.78 -24.96
CA ARG A 146 8.18 -4.89 -24.86
C ARG A 146 7.80 -5.79 -23.68
N ARG A 147 7.93 -7.10 -23.91
CA ARG A 147 7.76 -8.10 -22.87
C ARG A 147 9.11 -8.55 -22.34
N PHE A 148 9.19 -8.70 -21.03
CA PHE A 148 10.38 -9.13 -20.30
C PHE A 148 10.04 -10.29 -19.38
N PRO A 149 10.74 -11.42 -19.45
CA PRO A 149 10.66 -12.46 -18.42
C PRO A 149 11.26 -11.93 -17.11
N TYR A 150 10.72 -12.35 -15.96
CA TYR A 150 11.21 -11.89 -14.66
C TYR A 150 12.68 -12.23 -14.40
N ALA A 151 13.21 -13.31 -15.03
CA ALA A 151 14.61 -13.69 -14.90
C ALA A 151 15.59 -12.63 -15.43
N ASP A 152 15.14 -11.80 -16.37
CA ASP A 152 15.95 -10.74 -16.98
C ASP A 152 15.82 -9.40 -16.24
N LEU A 153 14.94 -9.34 -15.23
CA LEU A 153 14.64 -8.12 -14.50
C LEU A 153 15.29 -8.11 -13.11
N GLY A 154 15.91 -7.01 -12.78
CA GLY A 154 16.22 -6.66 -11.40
C GLY A 154 14.98 -6.14 -10.66
N ALA A 155 15.17 -5.72 -9.41
CA ALA A 155 14.11 -5.08 -8.66
C ALA A 155 13.65 -3.78 -9.37
N GLY A 156 12.36 -3.71 -9.69
CA GLY A 156 11.75 -2.49 -10.20
C GLY A 156 11.34 -1.54 -9.08
N SER A 157 11.18 -0.27 -9.40
CA SER A 157 10.62 0.74 -8.49
C SER A 157 9.57 1.57 -9.21
N VAL A 158 8.44 1.79 -8.54
CA VAL A 158 7.40 2.71 -9.04
C VAL A 158 7.96 4.13 -9.00
N GLN A 159 7.72 4.88 -10.07
CA GLN A 159 8.10 6.28 -10.18
C GLN A 159 6.89 7.16 -9.88
N VAL A 160 7.10 8.22 -9.11
CA VAL A 160 6.04 9.22 -8.87
C VAL A 160 5.98 10.12 -10.09
N GLU A 161 4.83 10.16 -10.73
CA GLU A 161 4.59 11.04 -11.87
C GLU A 161 4.03 12.37 -11.35
N PHE A 162 4.80 13.44 -11.46
CA PHE A 162 4.34 14.81 -11.21
C PHE A 162 3.82 15.42 -12.52
N GLY A 163 2.90 14.74 -13.19
CA GLY A 163 2.31 15.19 -14.44
C GLY A 163 0.86 15.65 -14.25
N LYS A 164 0.39 16.62 -15.07
CA LYS A 164 -1.02 16.97 -15.15
C LYS A 164 -1.83 15.70 -15.37
N ILE A 165 -2.83 15.48 -14.51
CA ILE A 165 -3.92 14.53 -14.82
C ILE A 165 -4.46 14.95 -16.18
N PRO A 166 -4.53 14.06 -17.18
CA PRO A 166 -5.15 14.41 -18.46
C PRO A 166 -6.57 14.92 -18.19
N ASP A 167 -6.94 16.05 -18.80
CA ASP A 167 -8.26 16.68 -18.61
C ASP A 167 -9.44 15.74 -18.89
N ALA A 168 -9.22 14.60 -19.53
CA ALA A 168 -10.21 13.57 -19.80
C ALA A 168 -10.65 12.74 -18.57
N GLU A 169 -9.95 12.79 -17.44
CA GLU A 169 -10.34 12.09 -16.20
C GLU A 169 -11.01 13.02 -15.17
N LEU A 170 -11.09 14.33 -15.45
CA LEU A 170 -11.73 15.30 -14.55
C LEU A 170 -13.25 15.40 -14.75
N ASP A 171 -13.77 14.93 -15.88
CA ASP A 171 -15.22 14.98 -16.15
C ASP A 171 -16.06 13.99 -15.33
N ASP A 172 -15.44 13.03 -14.65
CA ASP A 172 -16.14 12.02 -13.82
C ASP A 172 -16.31 12.46 -12.35
N PHE A 173 -15.78 13.64 -11.98
CA PHE A 173 -15.92 14.24 -10.65
C PHE A 173 -16.81 15.49 -10.67
N SER A 174 -17.74 15.60 -11.63
CA SER A 174 -18.82 16.58 -11.56
C SER A 174 -19.70 16.18 -10.39
N ASP A 175 -19.61 16.91 -9.29
CA ASP A 175 -20.52 16.81 -8.15
C ASP A 175 -21.97 16.82 -8.67
N PRO A 176 -22.80 15.84 -8.27
CA PRO A 176 -24.24 15.99 -8.45
C PRO A 176 -24.66 17.24 -7.68
N GLU A 177 -25.26 18.17 -8.39
CA GLU A 177 -25.79 19.45 -7.95
C GLU A 177 -26.18 19.44 -6.45
N LEU A 178 -25.43 20.21 -5.65
CA LEU A 178 -25.91 20.63 -4.35
C LEU A 178 -27.15 21.48 -4.65
N ASP A 179 -28.32 20.87 -4.48
CA ASP A 179 -29.61 21.52 -4.49
C ASP A 179 -29.59 22.59 -3.38
N ASP A 180 -29.41 23.85 -3.81
CA ASP A 180 -29.59 25.04 -2.98
C ASP A 180 -31.07 25.16 -2.60
N THR A 181 -31.54 24.25 -1.74
CA THR A 181 -32.78 24.43 -1.03
C THR A 181 -32.60 25.54 -0.01
N VAL A 182 -32.98 26.71 -0.47
CA VAL A 182 -33.27 27.94 0.23
C VAL A 182 -33.80 27.65 1.64
N PHE A 183 -33.03 27.96 2.65
CA PHE A 183 -33.54 28.17 4.00
C PHE A 183 -34.22 29.55 4.00
N ASP A 184 -35.52 29.58 3.75
CA ASP A 184 -36.37 30.69 4.09
C ASP A 184 -36.46 30.78 5.62
N ASP A 185 -35.63 31.64 6.18
CA ASP A 185 -35.69 32.07 7.60
C ASP A 185 -36.72 33.21 7.74
N ASP A 186 -37.99 32.86 7.68
CA ASP A 186 -39.10 33.75 8.08
C ASP A 186 -39.27 33.69 9.61
N THR A 187 -38.35 34.32 10.33
CA THR A 187 -38.58 34.70 11.73
C THR A 187 -39.37 36.03 11.75
N ASP A 188 -40.68 35.93 11.60
CA ASP A 188 -41.60 37.01 11.93
C ASP A 188 -41.56 37.31 13.43
N LEU A 189 -40.82 38.35 13.78
CA LEU A 189 -40.86 38.97 15.12
C LEU A 189 -42.01 39.96 15.14
N GLY A 190 -43.20 39.46 15.37
CA GLY A 190 -44.38 40.25 15.70
C GLY A 190 -44.19 41.00 16.99
N ALA A 191 -43.88 42.28 16.88
CA ALA A 191 -44.02 43.25 17.94
C ALA A 191 -45.49 43.66 18.10
N GLY A 192 -46.00 43.48 19.28
CA GLY A 192 -47.24 44.09 19.72
C GLY A 192 -47.18 44.15 21.24
N GLY A 193 -47.11 45.22 21.89
CA GLY A 193 -47.80 46.49 21.75
C GLY A 193 -48.94 46.54 22.70
N ASP A 194 -48.71 47.24 23.79
CA ASP A 194 -49.64 48.01 24.62
C ASP A 194 -50.83 47.38 25.39
N GLY A 195 -50.81 47.69 26.65
CA GLY A 195 -51.94 48.45 27.16
C GLY A 195 -52.64 47.89 28.42
N HIS A 196 -52.45 48.61 29.45
CA HIS A 196 -53.24 48.77 30.66
C HIS A 196 -52.90 47.92 31.86
#